data_20f8d9ebd17d9eb015f2ba1751aa5455
#
_entry.id   20f8d9ebd17d9eb015f2ba1751aa5455
#
_cell.length_a   1.000
_cell.length_b   1.000
_cell.length_c   1.000
_cell.angle_alpha   90.00
_cell.angle_beta   90.00
_cell.angle_gamma   90.00
#
_symmetry.space_group_name_H-M   'P 1'
#
loop_
_entity.id
_entity.type
_entity.pdbx_description
1 polymer ?
#
loop_
_entity_poly.entity_id
_entity_poly.type
_entity_poly.pdbx_seq_one_letter_code
_entity_poly.pdbx_strand_id
1 'polypeptide(L)'
;MFIEHDHFAIENGGLGIHQVCQLAQLPDAEQAEYLESLGLAEPGLNRLIREAYQLLGLQTYFTAGPKEARAWTIHKGDRAPQAAGVIHTDFERGFIRAQTIAYDDYVALGGEVAAREAGKARDEGKEYVVKDGDVMLFRFNT
;
A
#
# COMPACT_ATOMS: atom_id res chain seq x y z
N MET A 1 -37.52 12.17 -7.51
CA MET A 1 -37.25 10.95 -6.74
C MET A 1 -35.77 10.53 -6.86
N PHE A 2 -34.81 11.49 -6.86
CA PHE A 2 -33.36 11.25 -6.98
C PHE A 2 -32.52 11.86 -5.85
N ILE A 3 -33.17 12.54 -4.86
CA ILE A 3 -32.49 13.30 -3.80
C ILE A 3 -32.21 12.44 -2.56
N GLU A 4 -32.93 11.35 -2.33
CA GLU A 4 -32.78 10.51 -1.13
C GLU A 4 -31.53 9.61 -1.13
N HIS A 5 -31.01 9.24 -2.32
CA HIS A 5 -29.83 8.36 -2.43
C HIS A 5 -28.53 9.09 -2.10
N ASP A 6 -28.41 10.36 -2.49
CA ASP A 6 -27.19 11.14 -2.22
C ASP A 6 -27.08 11.53 -0.74
N HIS A 7 -28.21 11.79 -0.08
CA HIS A 7 -28.22 12.10 1.35
C HIS A 7 -27.83 10.90 2.20
N PHE A 8 -28.28 9.70 1.84
CA PHE A 8 -27.91 8.46 2.52
C PHE A 8 -26.40 8.15 2.40
N ALA A 9 -25.78 8.42 1.25
CA ALA A 9 -24.36 8.21 1.04
C ALA A 9 -23.50 9.13 1.92
N ILE A 10 -23.91 10.39 2.12
CA ILE A 10 -23.20 11.36 2.95
C ILE A 10 -23.33 10.99 4.44
N GLU A 11 -24.51 10.61 4.91
CA GLU A 11 -24.73 10.18 6.30
C GLU A 11 -23.91 8.96 6.70
N ASN A 12 -23.60 8.08 5.76
CA ASN A 12 -22.74 6.92 5.96
C ASN A 12 -21.26 7.16 5.59
N GLY A 13 -20.86 8.42 5.38
CA GLY A 13 -19.48 8.79 5.09
C GLY A 13 -18.99 8.38 3.69
N GLY A 14 -19.90 8.17 2.74
CA GLY A 14 -19.61 7.90 1.34
C GLY A 14 -19.95 9.09 0.43
N LEU A 15 -19.34 9.15 -0.76
CA LEU A 15 -19.73 10.08 -1.81
C LEU A 15 -20.84 9.47 -2.66
N GLY A 16 -21.90 10.25 -2.94
CA GLY A 16 -22.86 9.89 -3.98
C GLY A 16 -22.22 9.94 -5.36
N ILE A 17 -22.85 9.28 -6.35
CA ILE A 17 -22.34 9.22 -7.74
C ILE A 17 -22.14 10.64 -8.30
N HIS A 18 -23.00 11.57 -7.95
CA HIS A 18 -22.92 12.96 -8.43
C HIS A 18 -21.65 13.65 -7.94
N GLN A 19 -21.33 13.53 -6.66
CA GLN A 19 -20.13 14.12 -6.07
C GLN A 19 -18.84 13.46 -6.59
N VAL A 20 -18.87 12.15 -6.86
CA VAL A 20 -17.73 11.44 -7.50
C VAL A 20 -17.51 12.00 -8.92
N CYS A 21 -18.57 12.21 -9.68
CA CYS A 21 -18.46 12.79 -11.03
C CYS A 21 -17.96 14.25 -10.99
N GLN A 22 -18.41 15.05 -10.02
CA GLN A 22 -17.91 16.41 -9.85
C GLN A 22 -16.43 16.43 -9.48
N LEU A 23 -16.03 15.60 -8.50
CA LEU A 23 -14.63 15.47 -8.08
C LEU A 23 -13.71 15.11 -9.25
N ALA A 24 -14.12 14.17 -10.10
CA ALA A 24 -13.34 13.72 -11.25
C ALA A 24 -13.16 14.81 -12.34
N GLN A 25 -13.94 15.86 -12.32
CA GLN A 25 -13.84 16.98 -13.27
C GLN A 25 -13.01 18.14 -12.75
N LEU A 26 -12.67 18.15 -11.45
CA LEU A 26 -11.87 19.20 -10.86
C LEU A 26 -10.37 18.97 -11.10
N PRO A 27 -9.57 20.03 -11.28
CA PRO A 27 -8.13 19.95 -11.22
C PRO A 27 -7.64 19.37 -9.88
N ASP A 28 -6.54 18.62 -9.88
CA ASP A 28 -6.01 17.95 -8.68
C ASP A 28 -5.85 18.89 -7.47
N ALA A 29 -5.47 20.15 -7.72
CA ALA A 29 -5.32 21.17 -6.68
C ALA A 29 -6.65 21.56 -6.00
N GLU A 30 -7.77 21.45 -6.69
CA GLU A 30 -9.09 21.82 -6.20
C GLU A 30 -9.84 20.64 -5.59
N GLN A 31 -9.41 19.41 -5.89
CA GLN A 31 -10.04 18.19 -5.37
C GLN A 31 -9.95 18.11 -3.84
N ALA A 32 -8.80 18.50 -3.27
CA ALA A 32 -8.59 18.49 -1.83
C ALA A 32 -9.54 19.44 -1.10
N GLU A 33 -9.69 20.67 -1.58
CA GLU A 33 -10.59 21.68 -1.02
C GLU A 33 -12.06 21.24 -1.13
N TYR A 34 -12.44 20.64 -2.26
CA TYR A 34 -13.79 20.12 -2.45
C TYR A 34 -14.10 18.98 -1.48
N LEU A 35 -13.17 18.03 -1.27
CA LEU A 35 -13.33 16.95 -0.30
C LEU A 35 -13.46 17.48 1.13
N GLU A 36 -12.63 18.45 1.50
CA GLU A 36 -12.68 19.09 2.82
C GLU A 36 -14.04 19.78 3.05
N SER A 37 -14.59 20.44 2.01
CA SER A 37 -15.93 21.06 2.08
C SER A 37 -17.05 20.06 2.34
N LEU A 38 -16.84 18.78 1.96
CA LEU A 38 -17.76 17.67 2.21
C LEU A 38 -17.45 16.92 3.52
N GLY A 39 -16.44 17.36 4.28
CA GLY A 39 -15.99 16.68 5.51
C GLY A 39 -15.29 15.35 5.25
N LEU A 40 -14.72 15.15 4.08
CA LEU A 40 -14.03 13.93 3.66
C LEU A 40 -12.53 14.15 3.58
N ALA A 41 -11.76 13.24 4.18
CA ALA A 41 -10.31 13.32 4.21
C ALA A 41 -9.64 12.85 2.92
N GLU A 42 -10.34 12.10 2.06
CA GLU A 42 -9.77 11.46 0.87
C GLU A 42 -10.84 11.17 -0.21
N PRO A 43 -10.44 10.99 -1.49
CA PRO A 43 -11.32 10.55 -2.55
C PRO A 43 -12.00 9.22 -2.24
N GLY A 44 -13.29 9.09 -2.57
CA GLY A 44 -14.07 7.88 -2.33
C GLY A 44 -13.47 6.61 -2.96
N LEU A 45 -12.76 6.75 -4.09
CA LEU A 45 -12.03 5.66 -4.72
C LEU A 45 -10.93 5.09 -3.81
N ASN A 46 -10.15 5.93 -3.15
CA ASN A 46 -9.09 5.49 -2.24
C ASN A 46 -9.68 4.72 -1.04
N ARG A 47 -10.79 5.21 -0.50
CA ARG A 47 -11.52 4.52 0.55
C ARG A 47 -12.05 3.18 0.08
N LEU A 48 -12.67 3.11 -1.09
CA LEU A 48 -13.15 1.86 -1.69
C LEU A 48 -12.02 0.84 -1.86
N ILE A 49 -10.87 1.25 -2.39
CA ILE A 49 -9.69 0.40 -2.56
C ILE A 49 -9.24 -0.15 -1.19
N ARG A 50 -9.12 0.71 -0.18
CA ARG A 50 -8.71 0.30 1.16
C ARG A 50 -9.66 -0.72 1.79
N GLU A 51 -10.97 -0.47 1.72
CA GLU A 51 -12.00 -1.37 2.24
C GLU A 51 -11.99 -2.70 1.48
N ALA A 52 -11.81 -2.69 0.16
CA ALA A 52 -11.69 -3.89 -0.65
C ALA A 52 -10.44 -4.72 -0.25
N TYR A 53 -9.29 -4.08 -0.06
CA TYR A 53 -8.07 -4.74 0.42
C TYR A 53 -8.27 -5.38 1.79
N GLN A 54 -8.94 -4.68 2.72
CA GLN A 54 -9.25 -5.21 4.04
C GLN A 54 -10.18 -6.42 3.96
N LEU A 55 -11.25 -6.33 3.18
CA LEU A 55 -12.23 -7.39 3.01
C LEU A 55 -11.61 -8.65 2.40
N LEU A 56 -10.73 -8.48 1.43
CA LEU A 56 -10.01 -9.57 0.76
C LEU A 56 -8.81 -10.10 1.55
N GLY A 57 -8.49 -9.48 2.69
CA GLY A 57 -7.31 -9.85 3.48
C GLY A 57 -5.99 -9.58 2.77
N LEU A 58 -5.96 -8.57 1.91
CA LEU A 58 -4.76 -8.18 1.15
C LEU A 58 -3.93 -7.12 1.88
N GLN A 59 -2.64 -7.09 1.56
CA GLN A 59 -1.70 -6.07 1.98
C GLN A 59 -0.62 -5.88 0.92
N THR A 60 0.15 -4.79 1.05
CA THR A 60 1.16 -4.41 0.06
C THR A 60 2.54 -4.37 0.70
N TYR A 61 3.54 -4.92 0.03
CA TYR A 61 4.94 -4.64 0.30
C TYR A 61 5.62 -4.05 -0.93
N PHE A 62 6.79 -3.47 -0.76
CA PHE A 62 7.54 -2.81 -1.81
C PHE A 62 8.89 -3.48 -2.04
N THR A 63 9.35 -3.45 -3.28
CA THR A 63 10.76 -3.61 -3.62
C THR A 63 11.27 -2.30 -4.19
N ALA A 64 12.43 -1.86 -3.74
CA ALA A 64 13.07 -0.65 -4.23
C ALA A 64 14.53 -0.95 -4.59
N GLY A 65 14.93 -0.57 -5.79
CA GLY A 65 16.27 -0.73 -6.30
C GLY A 65 16.68 0.48 -7.14
N PRO A 66 17.93 0.53 -7.63
CA PRO A 66 18.43 1.68 -8.39
C PRO A 66 17.69 1.97 -9.69
N LYS A 67 17.01 0.96 -10.24
CA LYS A 67 16.34 1.06 -11.55
C LYS A 67 14.83 1.18 -11.45
N GLU A 68 14.22 0.60 -10.42
CA GLU A 68 12.78 0.61 -10.25
C GLU A 68 12.37 0.46 -8.79
N ALA A 69 11.19 0.99 -8.46
CA ALA A 69 10.45 0.67 -7.27
C ALA A 69 9.11 0.04 -7.68
N ARG A 70 8.68 -1.00 -6.99
CA ARG A 70 7.45 -1.72 -7.32
C ARG A 70 6.67 -2.11 -6.07
N ALA A 71 5.35 -1.99 -6.15
CA ALA A 71 4.41 -2.50 -5.15
C ALA A 71 3.95 -3.91 -5.53
N TRP A 72 3.83 -4.78 -4.53
CA TRP A 72 3.42 -6.17 -4.67
C TRP A 72 2.28 -6.46 -3.70
N THR A 73 1.23 -7.08 -4.20
CA THR A 73 0.08 -7.46 -3.38
C THR A 73 0.24 -8.88 -2.88
N ILE A 74 0.06 -9.09 -1.58
CA ILE A 74 0.11 -10.39 -0.90
C ILE A 74 -1.08 -10.50 0.05
N HIS A 75 -1.29 -11.69 0.63
CA HIS A 75 -2.29 -11.87 1.67
C HIS A 75 -1.72 -11.54 3.06
N LYS A 76 -2.57 -11.07 3.94
CA LYS A 76 -2.22 -10.87 5.36
C LYS A 76 -1.83 -12.21 5.97
N GLY A 77 -0.67 -12.25 6.60
CA GLY A 77 -0.13 -13.48 7.18
C GLY A 77 0.89 -14.20 6.29
N ASP A 78 1.07 -13.78 5.03
CA ASP A 78 2.12 -14.33 4.17
C ASP A 78 3.50 -14.08 4.77
N ARG A 79 4.36 -15.11 4.67
CA ARG A 79 5.74 -15.07 5.11
C ARG A 79 6.66 -14.59 3.99
N ALA A 80 7.87 -14.20 4.37
CA ALA A 80 8.86 -13.68 3.43
C ALA A 80 9.12 -14.58 2.20
N PRO A 81 9.19 -15.93 2.28
CA PRO A 81 9.31 -16.77 1.09
C PRO A 81 8.09 -16.69 0.15
N GLN A 82 6.86 -16.65 0.71
CA GLN A 82 5.63 -16.52 -0.07
C GLN A 82 5.58 -15.17 -0.79
N ALA A 83 5.95 -14.09 -0.10
CA ALA A 83 6.08 -12.77 -0.70
C ALA A 83 7.11 -12.75 -1.84
N ALA A 84 8.28 -13.40 -1.65
CA ALA A 84 9.26 -13.57 -2.72
C ALA A 84 8.70 -14.35 -3.92
N GLY A 85 7.83 -15.33 -3.66
CA GLY A 85 7.15 -16.15 -4.66
C GLY A 85 6.22 -15.38 -5.58
N VAL A 86 5.63 -14.29 -5.09
CA VAL A 86 4.79 -13.39 -5.91
C VAL A 86 5.61 -12.70 -7.01
N ILE A 87 6.89 -12.47 -6.77
CA ILE A 87 7.82 -11.92 -7.78
C ILE A 87 8.19 -13.02 -8.79
N HIS A 88 8.67 -14.15 -8.29
CA HIS A 88 9.02 -15.31 -9.09
C HIS A 88 9.11 -16.57 -8.22
N THR A 89 8.66 -17.71 -8.74
CA THR A 89 8.66 -18.99 -8.01
C THR A 89 10.05 -19.46 -7.58
N ASP A 90 11.09 -19.12 -8.32
CA ASP A 90 12.46 -19.46 -7.95
C ASP A 90 12.94 -18.67 -6.72
N PHE A 91 12.42 -17.46 -6.51
CA PHE A 91 12.74 -16.67 -5.32
C PHE A 91 12.18 -17.31 -4.05
N GLU A 92 10.99 -17.90 -4.14
CA GLU A 92 10.42 -18.67 -3.03
C GLU A 92 11.23 -19.92 -2.71
N ARG A 93 11.54 -20.71 -3.76
CA ARG A 93 12.30 -21.98 -3.62
C ARG A 93 13.71 -21.77 -3.11
N GLY A 94 14.39 -20.77 -3.65
CA GLY A 94 15.77 -20.44 -3.29
C GLY A 94 15.91 -19.46 -2.13
N PHE A 95 14.81 -19.08 -1.44
CA PHE A 95 14.82 -18.05 -0.41
C PHE A 95 15.84 -18.31 0.68
N ILE A 96 16.69 -17.32 0.95
CA ILE A 96 17.69 -17.34 2.01
C ILE A 96 17.25 -16.40 3.14
N ARG A 97 17.06 -15.11 2.82
CA ARG A 97 16.63 -14.06 3.75
C ARG A 97 16.06 -12.87 2.98
N ALA A 98 15.37 -12.00 3.69
CA ALA A 98 14.96 -10.69 3.19
C ALA A 98 15.55 -9.59 4.07
N GLN A 99 16.19 -8.59 3.47
CA GLN A 99 16.46 -7.35 4.17
C GLN A 99 15.20 -6.49 4.12
N THR A 100 14.70 -6.10 5.28
CA THR A 100 13.41 -5.43 5.41
C THR A 100 13.57 -4.10 6.15
N ILE A 101 12.95 -3.05 5.61
CA ILE A 101 12.90 -1.70 6.17
C ILE A 101 11.43 -1.28 6.18
N ALA A 102 10.93 -0.71 7.28
CA ALA A 102 9.58 -0.15 7.30
C ALA A 102 9.48 1.05 6.34
N TYR A 103 8.35 1.20 5.65
CA TYR A 103 8.12 2.28 4.68
C TYR A 103 8.42 3.67 5.25
N ASP A 104 7.91 3.95 6.45
CA ASP A 104 8.11 5.25 7.09
C ASP A 104 9.58 5.55 7.36
N ASP A 105 10.34 4.56 7.83
CA ASP A 105 11.79 4.69 8.03
C ASP A 105 12.53 4.87 6.69
N TYR A 106 12.10 4.15 5.65
CA TYR A 106 12.70 4.25 4.31
C TYR A 106 12.54 5.65 3.71
N VAL A 107 11.33 6.21 3.80
CA VAL A 107 11.02 7.55 3.28
C VAL A 107 11.67 8.64 4.13
N ALA A 108 11.57 8.55 5.46
CA ALA A 108 12.12 9.57 6.36
C ALA A 108 13.65 9.68 6.27
N LEU A 109 14.35 8.58 6.03
CA LEU A 109 15.81 8.54 5.92
C LEU A 109 16.32 8.72 4.47
N GLY A 110 15.42 8.73 3.49
CA GLY A 110 15.76 8.97 2.08
C GLY A 110 16.33 7.76 1.35
N GLY A 111 16.09 6.53 1.83
CA GLY A 111 16.39 5.31 1.12
C GLY A 111 17.14 4.23 1.90
N GLU A 112 17.52 3.16 1.18
CA GLU A 112 18.09 1.94 1.75
C GLU A 112 19.41 2.19 2.51
N VAL A 113 20.32 2.96 1.91
CA VAL A 113 21.67 3.17 2.47
C VAL A 113 21.59 3.88 3.83
N ALA A 114 20.87 5.01 3.89
CA ALA A 114 20.70 5.75 5.13
C ALA A 114 19.91 4.97 6.18
N ALA A 115 18.89 4.21 5.77
CA ALA A 115 18.15 3.34 6.69
C ALA A 115 19.04 2.23 7.29
N ARG A 116 19.97 1.67 6.50
CA ARG A 116 20.95 0.69 6.99
C ARG A 116 21.94 1.32 7.98
N GLU A 117 22.48 2.49 7.66
CA GLU A 117 23.39 3.23 8.55
C GLU A 117 22.71 3.63 9.87
N ALA A 118 21.42 3.94 9.83
CA ALA A 118 20.60 4.23 10.99
C ALA A 118 20.16 2.97 11.78
N GLY A 119 20.56 1.76 11.35
CA GLY A 119 20.19 0.49 12.00
C GLY A 119 18.71 0.10 11.84
N LYS A 120 18.01 0.66 10.82
CA LYS A 120 16.59 0.38 10.54
C LYS A 120 16.37 -0.76 9.56
N ALA A 121 17.42 -1.22 8.88
CA ALA A 121 17.39 -2.39 8.02
C ALA A 121 17.55 -3.66 8.86
N ARG A 122 16.61 -4.59 8.77
CA ARG A 122 16.61 -5.88 9.47
C ARG A 122 16.78 -7.01 8.48
N ASP A 123 17.56 -8.02 8.85
CA ASP A 123 17.63 -9.27 8.08
C ASP A 123 16.60 -10.25 8.65
N GLU A 124 15.63 -10.62 7.86
CA GLU A 124 14.50 -11.46 8.23
C GLU A 124 14.59 -12.85 7.56
N GLY A 125 14.29 -13.89 8.33
CA GLY A 125 14.33 -15.28 7.87
C GLY A 125 12.99 -15.76 7.30
N LYS A 126 12.91 -17.10 7.09
CA LYS A 126 11.75 -17.76 6.45
C LYS A 126 10.45 -17.62 7.23
N GLU A 127 10.51 -17.45 8.53
CA GLU A 127 9.35 -17.37 9.42
C GLU A 127 8.80 -15.93 9.56
N TYR A 128 9.47 -14.96 8.98
CA TYR A 128 9.04 -13.56 9.07
C TYR A 128 7.70 -13.37 8.35
N VAL A 129 6.70 -12.90 9.09
CA VAL A 129 5.41 -12.50 8.54
C VAL A 129 5.53 -11.06 8.04
N VAL A 130 5.33 -10.88 6.74
CA VAL A 130 5.46 -9.58 6.08
C VAL A 130 4.40 -8.63 6.62
N LYS A 131 4.79 -7.38 6.83
CA LYS A 131 3.88 -6.32 7.27
C LYS A 131 3.51 -5.42 6.09
N ASP A 132 2.33 -4.82 6.17
CA ASP A 132 1.92 -3.82 5.20
C ASP A 132 2.91 -2.64 5.19
N GLY A 133 3.36 -2.25 4.01
CA GLY A 133 4.34 -1.18 3.84
C GLY A 133 5.81 -1.58 4.02
N ASP A 134 6.15 -2.86 4.25
CA ASP A 134 7.54 -3.28 4.28
C ASP A 134 8.24 -3.03 2.93
N VAL A 135 9.45 -2.45 2.96
CA VAL A 135 10.34 -2.36 1.79
C VAL A 135 11.35 -3.49 1.90
N MET A 136 11.34 -4.42 0.95
CA MET A 136 12.05 -5.70 1.05
C MET A 136 13.05 -5.92 -0.09
N LEU A 137 14.22 -6.43 0.24
CA LEU A 137 15.23 -6.90 -0.70
C LEU A 137 15.52 -8.37 -0.44
N PHE A 138 15.14 -9.25 -1.37
CA PHE A 138 15.28 -10.68 -1.23
C PHE A 138 16.68 -11.17 -1.61
N ARG A 139 17.20 -12.13 -0.83
CA ARG A 139 18.39 -12.91 -1.14
C ARG A 139 17.97 -14.36 -1.34
N PHE A 140 18.32 -14.93 -2.48
CA PHE A 140 17.96 -16.29 -2.87
C PHE A 140 19.09 -16.95 -3.66
N ASN A 141 19.10 -18.28 -3.63
CA ASN A 141 19.93 -19.11 -4.51
C ASN A 141 19.15 -19.48 -5.76
N THR A 142 19.79 -19.46 -6.91
CA THR A 142 19.28 -19.97 -8.20
C THR A 142 19.74 -21.41 -8.40
#